data_dc7dcb53099cbe601da12cc0193fb82d
#
_entry.id   dc7dcb53099cbe601da12cc0193fb82d
#
_cell.length_a   1.000
_cell.length_b   1.000
_cell.length_c   1.000
_cell.angle_alpha   90.00
_cell.angle_beta   90.00
_cell.angle_gamma   90.00
#
_symmetry.space_group_name_H-M   'P 1'
#
loop_
_entity.id
_entity.type
_entity.pdbx_description
1 polymer ?
#
loop_
_entity_poly.entity_id
_entity_poly.type
_entity_poly.pdbx_seq_one_letter_code
_entity_poly.pdbx_strand_id
1 'polypeptide(L)'
;MEVLQKMGKYTKITSECAVPMDGASNDRSSRYRPPITAQVVVGTPGTIKRLMSQKKLGVSDIKVLVFDEADLMLNRDGFQDDSLRIMKDIEKYNPHVQVLLFSATFDDTVKNFVSKIVHDYNQLFVKKEELSLEAVKQYKVSCPDEHAKILAIKDRILELGENLGQTIIFVKSKRSASMLHKALVDLGYDVTTIHGALTHEDRDKIVKEFKDGLTQVLISTDLLARGFDQRQVNLVVNYDLPVKYETPSEPHYEVYLHRIGRAGRFGSKGAVFNFLMTDRDNMIMEKIEKYFGTRVKEVPSWNSDEDFKVALKEAGLLAK
;
A
#
# COMPACT_ATOMS: atom_id res chain seq x y z
N MET A 1 5.57 10.30 9.28
CA MET A 1 6.13 11.22 10.32
C MET A 1 7.46 10.72 10.88
N GLU A 2 7.56 9.48 11.38
CA GLU A 2 8.79 8.93 11.97
C GLU A 2 10.04 9.13 11.11
N VAL A 3 9.95 8.90 9.80
CA VAL A 3 11.05 9.10 8.86
C VAL A 3 11.47 10.56 8.80
N LEU A 4 10.52 11.49 8.67
CA LEU A 4 10.80 12.92 8.67
C LEU A 4 11.44 13.39 9.98
N GLN A 5 10.95 12.88 11.11
CA GLN A 5 11.52 13.19 12.42
C GLN A 5 12.94 12.63 12.56
N LYS A 6 13.20 11.41 12.08
CA LYS A 6 14.57 10.85 12.04
C LYS A 6 15.50 11.67 11.16
N MET A 7 15.06 12.07 9.97
CA MET A 7 15.86 12.90 9.04
C MET A 7 16.11 14.29 9.62
N GLY A 8 15.10 14.88 10.25
CA GLY A 8 15.17 16.20 10.88
C GLY A 8 15.88 16.26 12.23
N LYS A 9 16.26 15.10 12.82
CA LYS A 9 16.75 15.00 14.21
C LYS A 9 17.87 15.97 14.58
N TYR A 10 18.76 16.25 13.64
CA TYR A 10 19.92 17.13 13.85
C TYR A 10 19.76 18.51 13.18
N THR A 11 18.53 18.84 12.78
CA THR A 11 18.16 20.14 12.24
C THR A 11 17.22 20.87 13.21
N LYS A 12 16.96 22.14 12.93
CA LYS A 12 15.94 22.90 13.67
C LYS A 12 14.56 22.81 13.01
N ILE A 13 14.37 21.88 12.07
CA ILE A 13 13.13 21.73 11.31
C ILE A 13 12.08 21.00 12.16
N THR A 14 10.94 21.61 12.31
CA THR A 14 9.78 21.03 12.99
C THR A 14 8.80 20.44 11.99
N SER A 15 8.16 19.33 12.35
CA SER A 15 7.18 18.65 11.50
C SER A 15 5.93 18.27 12.30
N GLU A 16 4.75 18.39 11.68
CA GLU A 16 3.47 18.09 12.31
C GLU A 16 2.55 17.31 11.39
N CYS A 17 1.76 16.36 11.95
CA CYS A 17 0.69 15.66 11.26
C CYS A 17 -0.62 16.45 11.33
N ALA A 18 -1.15 16.79 10.17
CA ALA A 18 -2.50 17.31 10.01
C ALA A 18 -3.48 16.13 9.87
N VAL A 19 -3.81 15.48 10.98
CA VAL A 19 -4.83 14.41 11.04
C VAL A 19 -6.14 14.95 11.60
N PRO A 20 -7.31 14.34 11.27
CA PRO A 20 -8.54 14.63 11.97
C PRO A 20 -8.33 14.42 13.48
N MET A 21 -8.83 15.31 14.31
CA MET A 21 -8.87 15.05 15.75
C MET A 21 -9.97 14.01 16.00
N ASP A 22 -9.61 12.86 16.51
CA ASP A 22 -10.56 11.85 16.94
C ASP A 22 -11.36 12.39 18.11
N GLY A 23 -12.64 12.55 17.90
CA GLY A 23 -13.54 13.08 18.90
C GLY A 23 -14.96 13.10 18.38
N ALA A 24 -15.60 11.92 18.34
CA ALA A 24 -17.06 11.80 18.47
C ALA A 24 -17.52 12.14 19.89
N SER A 25 -16.66 12.69 20.75
CA SER A 25 -17.07 13.28 22.01
C SER A 25 -17.63 14.68 21.72
N ASN A 26 -18.89 14.91 22.13
CA ASN A 26 -19.58 16.21 22.10
C ASN A 26 -18.88 17.27 22.98
N ASP A 27 -17.64 17.04 23.37
CA ASP A 27 -16.88 17.94 24.22
C ASP A 27 -16.35 19.12 23.39
N ARG A 28 -16.79 20.31 23.77
CA ARG A 28 -16.40 21.58 23.13
C ARG A 28 -14.89 21.85 23.18
N SER A 29 -14.17 21.20 24.08
CA SER A 29 -12.70 21.31 24.23
C SER A 29 -11.95 20.67 23.06
N SER A 30 -12.49 19.62 22.41
CA SER A 30 -11.89 18.97 21.25
C SER A 30 -11.91 19.80 19.96
N ARG A 31 -12.64 20.91 19.93
CA ARG A 31 -12.73 21.82 18.77
C ARG A 31 -11.58 22.81 18.66
N TYR A 32 -10.76 22.93 19.70
CA TYR A 32 -9.67 23.90 19.70
C TYR A 32 -8.34 23.26 19.36
N ARG A 33 -8.01 23.23 18.08
CA ARG A 33 -6.64 22.97 17.63
C ARG A 33 -5.88 24.29 17.53
N PRO A 34 -4.69 24.43 18.13
CA PRO A 34 -3.86 25.61 17.92
C PRO A 34 -3.44 25.73 16.45
N PRO A 35 -3.07 26.93 15.99
CA PRO A 35 -2.47 27.08 14.67
C PRO A 35 -1.21 26.22 14.52
N ILE A 36 -1.04 25.62 13.34
CA ILE A 36 0.14 24.87 13.00
C ILE A 36 1.27 25.85 12.67
N THR A 37 2.39 25.71 13.37
CA THR A 37 3.60 26.54 13.18
C THR A 37 4.78 25.72 12.64
N ALA A 38 4.60 24.41 12.46
CA ALA A 38 5.63 23.53 11.95
C ALA A 38 5.99 23.87 10.49
N GLN A 39 7.29 23.74 10.17
CA GLN A 39 7.82 24.00 8.83
C GLN A 39 7.45 22.92 7.81
N VAL A 40 7.24 21.67 8.27
CA VAL A 40 6.79 20.57 7.44
C VAL A 40 5.45 20.06 7.97
N VAL A 41 4.43 20.07 7.14
CA VAL A 41 3.08 19.61 7.51
C VAL A 41 2.67 18.46 6.58
N VAL A 42 2.26 17.34 7.15
CA VAL A 42 1.80 16.15 6.41
C VAL A 42 0.34 15.89 6.75
N GLY A 43 -0.50 15.74 5.74
CA GLY A 43 -1.91 15.46 5.94
C GLY A 43 -2.65 15.06 4.66
N THR A 44 -3.89 14.63 4.80
CA THR A 44 -4.77 14.36 3.65
C THR A 44 -5.38 15.65 3.12
N PRO A 45 -5.73 15.73 1.81
CA PRO A 45 -6.28 16.93 1.19
C PRO A 45 -7.44 17.55 1.96
N GLY A 46 -8.44 16.75 2.36
CA GLY A 46 -9.61 17.25 3.09
C GLY A 46 -9.26 17.87 4.44
N THR A 47 -8.28 17.29 5.17
CA THR A 47 -7.84 17.84 6.47
C THR A 47 -7.03 19.12 6.27
N ILE A 48 -6.09 19.14 5.32
CA ILE A 48 -5.29 20.33 4.98
C ILE A 48 -6.22 21.49 4.59
N LYS A 49 -7.11 21.27 3.62
CA LYS A 49 -8.09 22.29 3.20
C LYS A 49 -8.92 22.84 4.36
N ARG A 50 -9.42 21.95 5.26
CA ARG A 50 -10.17 22.37 6.43
C ARG A 50 -9.35 23.27 7.35
N LEU A 51 -8.09 22.92 7.62
CA LEU A 51 -7.19 23.71 8.47
C LEU A 51 -6.85 25.08 7.84
N MET A 52 -6.66 25.11 6.52
CA MET A 52 -6.50 26.37 5.77
C MET A 52 -7.73 27.24 5.89
N SER A 53 -8.93 26.71 5.65
CA SER A 53 -10.22 27.43 5.77
C SER A 53 -10.46 27.97 7.19
N GLN A 54 -10.00 27.25 8.21
CA GLN A 54 -10.09 27.66 9.61
C GLN A 54 -8.96 28.63 10.04
N LYS A 55 -8.07 29.00 9.12
CA LYS A 55 -6.87 29.82 9.40
C LYS A 55 -5.96 29.19 10.47
N LYS A 56 -5.97 27.86 10.58
CA LYS A 56 -5.11 27.08 11.46
C LYS A 56 -3.81 26.64 10.77
N LEU A 57 -3.79 26.67 9.46
CA LEU A 57 -2.59 26.45 8.61
C LEU A 57 -2.45 27.67 7.70
N GLY A 58 -1.37 28.41 7.87
CA GLY A 58 -1.00 29.52 7.01
C GLY A 58 -0.48 29.02 5.66
N VAL A 59 -0.79 29.76 4.59
CA VAL A 59 -0.41 29.38 3.22
C VAL A 59 0.53 30.37 2.57
N SER A 60 0.72 31.57 3.16
CA SER A 60 1.54 32.64 2.61
C SER A 60 3.04 32.26 2.47
N ASP A 61 3.52 31.40 3.34
CA ASP A 61 4.94 31.05 3.44
C ASP A 61 5.27 29.65 2.90
N ILE A 62 4.30 28.98 2.26
CA ILE A 62 4.51 27.67 1.67
C ILE A 62 5.42 27.82 0.45
N LYS A 63 6.57 27.18 0.51
CA LYS A 63 7.57 27.17 -0.56
C LYS A 63 7.49 25.92 -1.43
N VAL A 64 7.10 24.80 -0.87
CA VAL A 64 7.03 23.50 -1.54
C VAL A 64 5.72 22.82 -1.20
N LEU A 65 5.02 22.33 -2.21
CA LEU A 65 3.84 21.49 -2.09
C LEU A 65 4.14 20.12 -2.70
N VAL A 66 3.90 19.06 -1.94
CA VAL A 66 4.16 17.68 -2.37
C VAL A 66 2.86 16.91 -2.45
N PHE A 67 2.59 16.31 -3.60
CA PHE A 67 1.55 15.31 -3.79
C PHE A 67 2.22 13.93 -3.85
N ASP A 68 1.99 13.10 -2.85
CA ASP A 68 2.53 11.75 -2.77
C ASP A 68 1.41 10.72 -2.97
N GLU A 69 1.73 9.60 -3.63
CA GLU A 69 0.75 8.59 -4.09
C GLU A 69 -0.44 9.24 -4.83
N ALA A 70 -0.13 10.11 -5.82
CA ALA A 70 -1.11 10.93 -6.52
C ALA A 70 -2.21 10.10 -7.19
N ASP A 71 -1.91 8.94 -7.74
CA ASP A 71 -2.85 7.97 -8.28
C ASP A 71 -3.93 7.58 -7.26
N LEU A 72 -3.52 7.23 -6.05
CA LEU A 72 -4.45 6.91 -4.96
C LEU A 72 -5.26 8.12 -4.52
N MET A 73 -4.57 9.24 -4.38
CA MET A 73 -5.17 10.47 -3.88
C MET A 73 -6.28 10.96 -4.83
N LEU A 74 -6.04 10.90 -6.14
CA LEU A 74 -6.95 11.38 -7.16
C LEU A 74 -8.14 10.43 -7.42
N ASN A 75 -7.98 9.14 -7.11
CA ASN A 75 -9.04 8.13 -7.23
C ASN A 75 -10.00 8.11 -6.02
N ARG A 76 -9.80 8.97 -5.02
CA ARG A 76 -10.71 9.09 -3.87
C ARG A 76 -11.66 10.26 -4.07
N ASP A 77 -12.93 10.04 -3.76
CA ASP A 77 -13.97 11.05 -3.85
C ASP A 77 -13.59 12.33 -3.10
N GLY A 78 -13.68 13.46 -3.79
CA GLY A 78 -13.42 14.78 -3.25
C GLY A 78 -11.96 15.17 -3.08
N PHE A 79 -11.00 14.23 -3.12
CA PHE A 79 -9.59 14.56 -2.91
C PHE A 79 -8.99 15.36 -4.06
N GLN A 80 -9.42 15.09 -5.30
CA GLN A 80 -9.02 15.87 -6.47
C GLN A 80 -9.44 17.35 -6.32
N ASP A 81 -10.69 17.59 -5.99
CA ASP A 81 -11.23 18.94 -5.82
C ASP A 81 -10.58 19.68 -4.66
N ASP A 82 -10.36 18.97 -3.54
CA ASP A 82 -9.69 19.55 -2.38
C ASP A 82 -8.24 19.92 -2.71
N SER A 83 -7.53 19.07 -3.45
CA SER A 83 -6.16 19.33 -3.91
C SER A 83 -6.07 20.53 -4.84
N LEU A 84 -7.00 20.66 -5.80
CA LEU A 84 -7.06 21.81 -6.69
C LEU A 84 -7.37 23.12 -5.93
N ARG A 85 -8.21 23.07 -4.89
CA ARG A 85 -8.50 24.24 -4.05
C ARG A 85 -7.29 24.64 -3.21
N ILE A 86 -6.60 23.66 -2.59
CA ILE A 86 -5.35 23.90 -1.86
C ILE A 86 -4.34 24.59 -2.76
N MET A 87 -4.14 24.06 -3.97
CA MET A 87 -3.20 24.63 -4.94
C MET A 87 -3.55 26.10 -5.27
N LYS A 88 -4.80 26.37 -5.63
CA LYS A 88 -5.26 27.74 -5.93
C LYS A 88 -5.08 28.71 -4.76
N ASP A 89 -5.34 28.24 -3.53
CA ASP A 89 -5.16 29.08 -2.34
C ASP A 89 -3.69 29.39 -2.09
N ILE A 90 -2.78 28.45 -2.34
CA ILE A 90 -1.34 28.66 -2.19
C ILE A 90 -0.83 29.59 -3.29
N GLU A 91 -1.17 29.35 -4.57
CA GLU A 91 -0.75 30.15 -5.73
C GLU A 91 -1.14 31.61 -5.60
N LYS A 92 -2.29 31.88 -4.97
CA LYS A 92 -2.75 33.25 -4.73
C LYS A 92 -1.74 34.07 -3.91
N TYR A 93 -1.03 33.43 -2.98
CA TYR A 93 -0.04 34.08 -2.10
C TYR A 93 1.37 33.87 -2.57
N ASN A 94 1.67 32.71 -3.17
CA ASN A 94 2.97 32.39 -3.73
C ASN A 94 2.86 31.76 -5.13
N PRO A 95 2.86 32.57 -6.20
CA PRO A 95 2.79 32.08 -7.58
C PRO A 95 3.98 31.22 -8.00
N HIS A 96 5.07 31.26 -7.24
CA HIS A 96 6.32 30.50 -7.52
C HIS A 96 6.50 29.30 -6.57
N VAL A 97 5.41 28.81 -5.97
CA VAL A 97 5.47 27.59 -5.16
C VAL A 97 6.01 26.42 -5.99
N GLN A 98 7.01 25.72 -5.45
CA GLN A 98 7.51 24.51 -6.09
C GLN A 98 6.52 23.36 -5.85
N VAL A 99 6.07 22.71 -6.92
CA VAL A 99 5.18 21.55 -6.84
C VAL A 99 5.93 20.29 -7.20
N LEU A 100 5.87 19.30 -6.33
CA LEU A 100 6.42 17.97 -6.55
C LEU A 100 5.27 16.95 -6.53
N LEU A 101 5.24 16.06 -7.51
CA LEU A 101 4.22 15.01 -7.59
C LEU A 101 4.89 13.66 -7.79
N PHE A 102 4.55 12.73 -6.90
CA PHE A 102 5.01 11.34 -6.94
C PHE A 102 3.81 10.42 -7.12
N SER A 103 3.92 9.48 -8.05
CA SER A 103 2.87 8.52 -8.36
C SER A 103 3.46 7.21 -8.86
N ALA A 104 2.87 6.09 -8.48
CA ALA A 104 3.26 4.78 -9.00
C ALA A 104 2.78 4.58 -10.44
N THR A 105 1.68 5.23 -10.82
CA THR A 105 1.10 5.18 -12.16
C THR A 105 0.76 6.57 -12.67
N PHE A 106 0.81 6.74 -13.99
CA PHE A 106 0.47 7.99 -14.69
C PHE A 106 -0.61 7.71 -15.73
N ASP A 107 -1.82 7.38 -15.26
CA ASP A 107 -3.01 7.28 -16.08
C ASP A 107 -3.52 8.67 -16.54
N ASP A 108 -4.59 8.69 -17.29
CA ASP A 108 -5.14 9.95 -17.80
C ASP A 108 -5.67 10.85 -16.69
N THR A 109 -6.11 10.28 -15.56
CA THR A 109 -6.56 11.05 -14.37
C THR A 109 -5.39 11.82 -13.77
N VAL A 110 -4.25 11.14 -13.54
CA VAL A 110 -3.03 11.77 -13.02
C VAL A 110 -2.48 12.79 -13.99
N LYS A 111 -2.39 12.47 -15.30
CA LYS A 111 -1.93 13.40 -16.34
C LYS A 111 -2.78 14.66 -16.42
N ASN A 112 -4.10 14.50 -16.40
CA ASN A 112 -5.04 15.62 -16.41
C ASN A 112 -4.94 16.50 -15.15
N PHE A 113 -4.64 15.90 -14.01
CA PHE A 113 -4.41 16.66 -12.80
C PHE A 113 -3.08 17.44 -12.88
N VAL A 114 -1.99 16.79 -13.28
CA VAL A 114 -0.68 17.40 -13.43
C VAL A 114 -0.76 18.62 -14.36
N SER A 115 -1.43 18.51 -15.50
CA SER A 115 -1.58 19.62 -16.47
C SER A 115 -2.28 20.85 -15.90
N LYS A 116 -3.07 20.68 -14.83
CA LYS A 116 -3.80 21.78 -14.16
C LYS A 116 -2.99 22.46 -13.06
N ILE A 117 -1.99 21.79 -12.49
CA ILE A 117 -1.30 22.25 -11.28
C ILE A 117 0.19 22.49 -11.46
N VAL A 118 0.80 21.95 -12.52
CA VAL A 118 2.25 22.10 -12.73
C VAL A 118 2.50 22.64 -14.14
N HIS A 119 3.09 23.83 -14.20
CA HIS A 119 3.53 24.44 -15.45
C HIS A 119 5.04 24.22 -15.62
N ASP A 120 5.51 24.04 -16.85
CA ASP A 120 6.93 23.84 -17.19
C ASP A 120 7.63 22.76 -16.32
N TYR A 121 7.00 21.58 -16.24
CA TYR A 121 7.46 20.53 -15.36
C TYR A 121 8.54 19.63 -15.98
N ASN A 122 9.47 19.21 -15.17
CA ASN A 122 10.37 18.10 -15.46
C ASN A 122 9.65 16.77 -15.20
N GLN A 123 9.89 15.79 -16.07
CA GLN A 123 9.31 14.45 -15.94
C GLN A 123 10.43 13.43 -15.78
N LEU A 124 10.29 12.59 -14.76
CA LEU A 124 11.14 11.43 -14.56
C LEU A 124 10.25 10.20 -14.45
N PHE A 125 10.25 9.36 -15.47
CA PHE A 125 9.50 8.12 -15.50
C PHE A 125 10.45 6.91 -15.47
N VAL A 126 10.05 5.92 -14.67
CA VAL A 126 10.62 4.58 -14.76
C VAL A 126 9.80 3.80 -15.78
N LYS A 127 10.46 3.07 -16.67
CA LYS A 127 9.77 2.22 -17.65
C LYS A 127 8.97 1.14 -16.96
N LYS A 128 7.82 0.73 -17.54
CA LYS A 128 6.97 -0.30 -16.97
C LYS A 128 7.70 -1.63 -16.77
N GLU A 129 8.59 -1.97 -17.68
CA GLU A 129 9.42 -3.17 -17.64
C GLU A 129 10.42 -3.15 -16.47
N GLU A 130 10.88 -1.96 -16.09
CA GLU A 130 11.79 -1.71 -14.97
C GLU A 130 11.05 -1.64 -13.62
N LEU A 131 9.71 -1.50 -13.64
CA LEU A 131 8.86 -1.61 -12.44
C LEU A 131 8.73 -3.05 -11.96
N SER A 132 9.12 -4.05 -12.77
CA SER A 132 9.27 -5.42 -12.30
C SER A 132 10.40 -5.43 -11.29
N LEU A 133 10.03 -5.52 -10.03
CA LEU A 133 10.95 -5.52 -8.91
C LEU A 133 11.93 -6.69 -9.07
N GLU A 134 13.12 -6.44 -9.59
CA GLU A 134 14.14 -7.49 -9.81
C GLU A 134 14.44 -8.28 -8.52
N ALA A 135 14.31 -7.60 -7.38
CA ALA A 135 14.48 -8.19 -6.06
C ALA A 135 13.29 -9.10 -5.64
N VAL A 136 12.15 -9.04 -6.36
CA VAL A 136 10.92 -9.77 -6.01
C VAL A 136 10.56 -10.74 -7.11
N LYS A 137 10.58 -12.02 -6.81
CA LYS A 137 10.13 -13.07 -7.73
C LYS A 137 8.64 -13.30 -7.57
N GLN A 138 7.93 -13.38 -8.69
CA GLN A 138 6.49 -13.52 -8.72
C GLN A 138 6.13 -14.90 -9.27
N TYR A 139 5.20 -15.55 -8.58
CA TYR A 139 4.73 -16.89 -8.91
C TYR A 139 3.20 -16.89 -8.97
N LYS A 140 2.65 -17.74 -9.84
CA LYS A 140 1.22 -18.07 -9.88
C LYS A 140 1.02 -19.51 -9.45
N VAL A 141 -0.03 -19.74 -8.67
CA VAL A 141 -0.36 -21.03 -8.07
C VAL A 141 -1.80 -21.37 -8.39
N SER A 142 -2.01 -22.37 -9.25
CA SER A 142 -3.34 -22.83 -9.62
C SER A 142 -3.88 -23.79 -8.56
N CYS A 143 -5.00 -23.44 -7.92
CA CYS A 143 -5.66 -24.22 -6.87
C CYS A 143 -7.06 -24.65 -7.34
N PRO A 144 -7.48 -25.90 -7.08
CA PRO A 144 -8.79 -26.38 -7.50
C PRO A 144 -9.95 -25.73 -6.73
N ASP A 145 -9.72 -25.34 -5.48
CA ASP A 145 -10.73 -24.78 -4.58
C ASP A 145 -10.13 -23.91 -3.46
N GLU A 146 -11.00 -23.30 -2.65
CA GLU A 146 -10.59 -22.47 -1.51
C GLU A 146 -9.84 -23.26 -0.43
N HIS A 147 -10.17 -24.55 -0.24
CA HIS A 147 -9.49 -25.40 0.73
C HIS A 147 -8.03 -25.63 0.32
N ALA A 148 -7.79 -25.91 -0.96
CA ALA A 148 -6.46 -26.05 -1.51
C ALA A 148 -5.63 -24.77 -1.37
N LYS A 149 -6.22 -23.58 -1.54
CA LYS A 149 -5.55 -22.31 -1.27
C LYS A 149 -5.10 -22.20 0.19
N ILE A 150 -5.97 -22.57 1.14
CA ILE A 150 -5.66 -22.50 2.58
C ILE A 150 -4.53 -23.47 2.93
N LEU A 151 -4.60 -24.72 2.41
CA LEU A 151 -3.54 -25.71 2.64
C LEU A 151 -2.21 -25.29 1.99
N ALA A 152 -2.23 -24.73 0.78
CA ALA A 152 -1.01 -24.24 0.15
C ALA A 152 -0.38 -23.08 0.93
N ILE A 153 -1.19 -22.19 1.52
CA ILE A 153 -0.67 -21.15 2.41
C ILE A 153 -0.06 -21.79 3.66
N LYS A 154 -0.80 -22.63 4.34
CA LYS A 154 -0.37 -23.28 5.57
C LYS A 154 0.90 -24.10 5.35
N ASP A 155 0.78 -25.18 4.56
CA ASP A 155 1.79 -26.23 4.50
C ASP A 155 2.98 -25.87 3.58
N ARG A 156 2.82 -24.94 2.63
CA ARG A 156 3.85 -24.62 1.63
C ARG A 156 4.46 -23.23 1.79
N ILE A 157 3.69 -22.26 2.27
CA ILE A 157 4.20 -20.90 2.41
C ILE A 157 4.59 -20.62 3.86
N LEU A 158 3.71 -20.90 4.81
CA LEU A 158 3.99 -20.55 6.21
C LEU A 158 4.98 -21.54 6.86
N GLU A 159 4.82 -22.85 6.68
CA GLU A 159 5.75 -23.83 7.23
C GLU A 159 7.16 -23.70 6.62
N LEU A 160 7.27 -23.61 5.29
CA LEU A 160 8.56 -23.41 4.63
C LEU A 160 9.13 -22.03 4.90
N GLY A 161 8.27 -21.05 5.16
CA GLY A 161 8.59 -19.65 5.36
C GLY A 161 8.83 -19.22 6.81
N GLU A 162 8.72 -20.12 7.79
CA GLU A 162 8.77 -19.78 9.22
C GLU A 162 9.99 -18.95 9.63
N ASN A 163 11.13 -19.18 8.98
CA ASN A 163 12.38 -18.46 9.21
C ASN A 163 12.73 -17.43 8.13
N LEU A 164 11.82 -17.15 7.18
CA LEU A 164 12.10 -16.28 6.04
C LEU A 164 11.71 -14.80 6.27
N GLY A 165 11.09 -14.49 7.39
CA GLY A 165 10.57 -13.17 7.70
C GLY A 165 9.05 -13.10 7.65
N GLN A 166 8.52 -11.88 7.65
CA GLN A 166 7.08 -11.66 7.75
C GLN A 166 6.35 -11.87 6.42
N THR A 167 5.10 -12.31 6.53
CA THR A 167 4.20 -12.56 5.39
C THR A 167 2.98 -11.64 5.44
N ILE A 168 2.62 -11.03 4.31
CA ILE A 168 1.34 -10.32 4.15
C ILE A 168 0.47 -11.09 3.16
N ILE A 169 -0.77 -11.38 3.57
CA ILE A 169 -1.77 -12.05 2.75
C ILE A 169 -2.87 -11.07 2.38
N PHE A 170 -3.01 -10.75 1.11
CA PHE A 170 -4.02 -9.83 0.61
C PHE A 170 -5.28 -10.57 0.16
N VAL A 171 -6.42 -10.11 0.67
CA VAL A 171 -7.75 -10.63 0.37
C VAL A 171 -8.68 -9.52 -0.14
N LYS A 172 -9.72 -9.90 -0.89
CA LYS A 172 -10.64 -8.94 -1.54
C LYS A 172 -11.62 -8.26 -0.60
N SER A 173 -11.93 -8.87 0.56
CA SER A 173 -13.00 -8.37 1.43
C SER A 173 -12.75 -8.70 2.91
N LYS A 174 -13.45 -7.95 3.78
CA LYS A 174 -13.50 -8.26 5.22
C LYS A 174 -13.97 -9.70 5.49
N ARG A 175 -14.97 -10.19 4.72
CA ARG A 175 -15.49 -11.56 4.85
C ARG A 175 -14.40 -12.59 4.55
N SER A 176 -13.67 -12.41 3.45
CA SER A 176 -12.53 -13.27 3.09
C SER A 176 -11.44 -13.22 4.16
N ALA A 177 -11.17 -12.02 4.70
CA ALA A 177 -10.19 -11.86 5.78
C ALA A 177 -10.58 -12.64 7.04
N SER A 178 -11.83 -12.51 7.47
CA SER A 178 -12.33 -13.22 8.67
C SER A 178 -12.37 -14.74 8.48
N MET A 179 -12.74 -15.19 7.28
CA MET A 179 -12.76 -16.62 6.95
C MET A 179 -11.34 -17.22 6.97
N LEU A 180 -10.40 -16.57 6.30
CA LEU A 180 -9.02 -17.02 6.24
C LEU A 180 -8.34 -16.97 7.62
N HIS A 181 -8.58 -15.89 8.38
CA HIS A 181 -8.10 -15.78 9.77
C HIS A 181 -8.54 -16.97 10.61
N LYS A 182 -9.85 -17.23 10.63
CA LYS A 182 -10.40 -18.36 11.39
C LYS A 182 -9.77 -19.69 10.96
N ALA A 183 -9.69 -19.94 9.63
CA ALA A 183 -9.13 -21.18 9.11
C ALA A 183 -7.67 -21.38 9.54
N LEU A 184 -6.83 -20.33 9.49
CA LEU A 184 -5.42 -20.42 9.89
C LEU A 184 -5.26 -20.57 11.41
N VAL A 185 -6.08 -19.88 12.21
CA VAL A 185 -6.07 -20.03 13.68
C VAL A 185 -6.51 -21.44 14.08
N ASP A 186 -7.57 -21.98 13.46
CA ASP A 186 -8.04 -23.36 13.70
C ASP A 186 -6.96 -24.40 13.34
N LEU A 187 -6.04 -24.05 12.43
CA LEU A 187 -4.87 -24.85 12.05
C LEU A 187 -3.62 -24.57 12.89
N GLY A 188 -3.72 -23.76 13.94
CA GLY A 188 -2.66 -23.50 14.91
C GLY A 188 -1.70 -22.35 14.58
N TYR A 189 -2.02 -21.51 13.58
CA TYR A 189 -1.18 -20.35 13.22
C TYR A 189 -1.62 -19.07 13.95
N ASP A 190 -0.65 -18.34 14.46
CA ASP A 190 -0.87 -17.00 15.00
C ASP A 190 -0.86 -15.98 13.86
N VAL A 191 -2.04 -15.47 13.55
CA VAL A 191 -2.25 -14.53 12.45
C VAL A 191 -3.03 -13.31 12.90
N THR A 192 -2.63 -12.15 12.44
CA THR A 192 -3.34 -10.90 12.70
C THR A 192 -4.08 -10.44 11.45
N THR A 193 -5.21 -9.77 11.63
CA THR A 193 -6.05 -9.32 10.51
C THR A 193 -6.36 -7.83 10.61
N ILE A 194 -6.20 -7.11 9.49
CA ILE A 194 -6.52 -5.70 9.39
C ILE A 194 -7.47 -5.41 8.22
N HIS A 195 -8.51 -4.63 8.46
CA HIS A 195 -9.49 -4.22 7.46
C HIS A 195 -10.17 -2.90 7.82
N GLY A 196 -10.87 -2.29 6.86
CA GLY A 196 -11.47 -0.96 6.99
C GLY A 196 -12.54 -0.80 8.07
N ALA A 197 -13.13 -1.88 8.58
CA ALA A 197 -14.15 -1.82 9.64
C ALA A 197 -13.58 -1.73 11.07
N LEU A 198 -12.26 -1.87 11.24
CA LEU A 198 -11.60 -1.65 12.53
C LEU A 198 -11.50 -0.16 12.86
N THR A 199 -11.45 0.17 14.15
CA THR A 199 -11.17 1.54 14.60
C THR A 199 -9.76 1.98 14.19
N HIS A 200 -9.48 3.27 14.22
CA HIS A 200 -8.12 3.77 13.95
C HIS A 200 -7.12 3.25 14.98
N GLU A 201 -7.50 3.25 16.26
CA GLU A 201 -6.68 2.77 17.37
C GLU A 201 -6.30 1.29 17.23
N ASP A 202 -7.30 0.44 16.91
CA ASP A 202 -7.04 -1.00 16.67
C ASP A 202 -6.10 -1.22 15.49
N ARG A 203 -6.28 -0.46 14.40
CA ARG A 203 -5.37 -0.54 13.24
C ARG A 203 -3.96 -0.14 13.59
N ASP A 204 -3.79 0.97 14.32
CA ASP A 204 -2.47 1.47 14.72
C ASP A 204 -1.77 0.46 15.64
N LYS A 205 -2.52 -0.16 16.57
CA LYS A 205 -2.01 -1.23 17.42
C LYS A 205 -1.52 -2.43 16.60
N ILE A 206 -2.36 -2.94 15.69
CA ILE A 206 -2.02 -4.08 14.81
C ILE A 206 -0.78 -3.76 13.96
N VAL A 207 -0.75 -2.57 13.34
CA VAL A 207 0.39 -2.14 12.53
C VAL A 207 1.66 -2.07 13.37
N LYS A 208 1.58 -1.58 14.59
CA LYS A 208 2.71 -1.52 15.51
C LYS A 208 3.20 -2.91 15.91
N GLU A 209 2.31 -3.80 16.33
CA GLU A 209 2.64 -5.18 16.70
C GLU A 209 3.32 -5.92 15.54
N PHE A 210 2.83 -5.75 14.32
CA PHE A 210 3.46 -6.33 13.14
C PHE A 210 4.84 -5.70 12.86
N LYS A 211 4.99 -4.37 12.97
CA LYS A 211 6.28 -3.69 12.81
C LYS A 211 7.31 -4.10 13.86
N ASP A 212 6.87 -4.34 15.08
CA ASP A 212 7.71 -4.77 16.19
C ASP A 212 8.07 -6.28 16.10
N GLY A 213 7.53 -7.00 15.09
CA GLY A 213 7.80 -8.42 14.85
C GLY A 213 7.06 -9.37 15.80
N LEU A 214 6.06 -8.86 16.53
CA LEU A 214 5.26 -9.66 17.46
C LEU A 214 4.32 -10.63 16.74
N THR A 215 3.96 -10.32 15.50
CA THR A 215 3.20 -11.20 14.61
C THR A 215 3.94 -11.40 13.29
N GLN A 216 3.94 -12.64 12.79
CA GLN A 216 4.65 -13.01 11.56
C GLN A 216 3.76 -12.98 10.33
N VAL A 217 2.44 -13.14 10.49
CA VAL A 217 1.48 -13.23 9.38
C VAL A 217 0.39 -12.18 9.55
N LEU A 218 0.24 -11.34 8.54
CA LEU A 218 -0.79 -10.30 8.51
C LEU A 218 -1.74 -10.51 7.33
N ILE A 219 -3.01 -10.75 7.62
CA ILE A 219 -4.07 -10.78 6.62
C ILE A 219 -4.63 -9.37 6.46
N SER A 220 -4.65 -8.87 5.23
CA SER A 220 -5.10 -7.51 4.95
C SER A 220 -5.99 -7.42 3.72
N THR A 221 -6.96 -6.52 3.77
CA THR A 221 -7.55 -5.96 2.56
C THR A 221 -6.61 -4.91 1.97
N ASP A 222 -6.97 -4.28 0.85
CA ASP A 222 -6.14 -3.26 0.17
C ASP A 222 -5.79 -2.04 1.04
N LEU A 223 -6.30 -1.99 2.27
CA LEU A 223 -5.98 -0.93 3.23
C LEU A 223 -4.48 -0.76 3.47
N LEU A 224 -3.73 -1.87 3.53
CA LEU A 224 -2.26 -1.87 3.71
C LEU A 224 -1.47 -2.07 2.41
N ALA A 225 -2.13 -2.15 1.28
CA ALA A 225 -1.40 -2.23 0.01
C ALA A 225 -0.50 -1.02 -0.22
N ARG A 226 -0.83 0.12 0.42
CA ARG A 226 -0.16 1.41 0.25
C ARG A 226 0.26 2.01 1.60
N GLY A 227 1.33 2.81 1.58
CA GLY A 227 1.80 3.57 2.76
C GLY A 227 2.36 2.74 3.92
N PHE A 228 2.31 1.41 3.83
CA PHE A 228 2.86 0.54 4.86
C PHE A 228 4.31 0.16 4.51
N ASP A 229 5.22 0.55 5.38
CA ASP A 229 6.64 0.29 5.22
C ASP A 229 7.14 -0.63 6.34
N GLN A 230 7.57 -1.85 5.96
CA GLN A 230 8.11 -2.86 6.87
C GLN A 230 9.24 -3.62 6.17
N ARG A 231 10.43 -3.58 6.77
CA ARG A 231 11.64 -4.18 6.20
C ARG A 231 11.65 -5.70 6.25
N GLN A 232 10.92 -6.29 7.17
CA GLN A 232 10.93 -7.73 7.42
C GLN A 232 9.96 -8.52 6.55
N VAL A 233 9.19 -7.83 5.67
CA VAL A 233 8.25 -8.51 4.77
C VAL A 233 9.01 -9.08 3.58
N ASN A 234 9.12 -10.38 3.55
CA ASN A 234 9.76 -11.13 2.47
C ASN A 234 8.76 -11.91 1.60
N LEU A 235 7.59 -12.20 2.15
CA LEU A 235 6.54 -12.94 1.46
C LEU A 235 5.27 -12.11 1.32
N VAL A 236 4.72 -12.10 0.11
CA VAL A 236 3.39 -11.55 -0.18
C VAL A 236 2.55 -12.61 -0.85
N VAL A 237 1.33 -12.78 -0.38
CA VAL A 237 0.35 -13.68 -0.97
C VAL A 237 -0.85 -12.88 -1.45
N ASN A 238 -1.11 -12.89 -2.74
CA ASN A 238 -2.38 -12.46 -3.30
C ASN A 238 -3.35 -13.64 -3.26
N TYR A 239 -4.04 -13.82 -2.13
CA TYR A 239 -5.09 -14.83 -1.97
C TYR A 239 -6.23 -14.60 -2.97
N ASP A 240 -6.58 -13.32 -3.14
CA ASP A 240 -7.44 -12.82 -4.20
C ASP A 240 -6.67 -11.79 -5.03
N LEU A 241 -6.70 -11.91 -6.36
CA LEU A 241 -6.14 -10.89 -7.24
C LEU A 241 -6.92 -9.56 -7.11
N PRO A 242 -6.23 -8.42 -7.15
CA PRO A 242 -6.90 -7.13 -7.06
C PRO A 242 -7.63 -6.80 -8.36
N VAL A 243 -8.92 -6.49 -8.26
CA VAL A 243 -9.78 -6.10 -9.38
C VAL A 243 -10.45 -4.77 -9.10
N LYS A 244 -10.83 -4.06 -10.15
CA LYS A 244 -11.61 -2.82 -10.03
C LYS A 244 -13.01 -3.14 -9.49
N TYR A 245 -13.48 -2.35 -8.54
CA TYR A 245 -14.79 -2.56 -7.93
C TYR A 245 -15.94 -2.46 -8.95
N GLU A 246 -15.89 -1.44 -9.81
CA GLU A 246 -16.91 -1.18 -10.83
C GLU A 246 -16.87 -2.17 -11.99
N THR A 247 -15.68 -2.68 -12.32
CA THR A 247 -15.45 -3.61 -13.42
C THR A 247 -14.60 -4.79 -12.94
N PRO A 248 -15.20 -5.73 -12.22
CA PRO A 248 -14.45 -6.83 -11.62
C PRO A 248 -13.74 -7.78 -12.59
N SER A 249 -13.99 -7.68 -13.89
CA SER A 249 -13.24 -8.38 -14.97
C SER A 249 -11.93 -7.67 -15.33
N GLU A 250 -11.68 -6.47 -14.77
CA GLU A 250 -10.46 -5.70 -14.99
C GLU A 250 -9.58 -5.72 -13.75
N PRO A 251 -8.26 -6.02 -13.91
CA PRO A 251 -7.30 -5.91 -12.82
C PRO A 251 -7.19 -4.48 -12.32
N HIS A 252 -6.93 -4.34 -11.03
CA HIS A 252 -6.47 -3.07 -10.48
C HIS A 252 -4.93 -3.06 -10.46
N TYR A 253 -4.31 -2.66 -11.57
CA TYR A 253 -2.86 -2.74 -11.77
C TYR A 253 -2.05 -2.01 -10.69
N GLU A 254 -2.51 -0.83 -10.27
CA GLU A 254 -1.87 -0.04 -9.23
C GLU A 254 -1.86 -0.77 -7.89
N VAL A 255 -3.02 -1.31 -7.50
CA VAL A 255 -3.12 -2.09 -6.25
C VAL A 255 -2.24 -3.33 -6.32
N TYR A 256 -2.19 -4.00 -7.48
CA TYR A 256 -1.28 -5.12 -7.68
C TYR A 256 0.17 -4.72 -7.45
N LEU A 257 0.64 -3.65 -8.11
CA LEU A 257 1.99 -3.13 -7.95
C LEU A 257 2.31 -2.76 -6.49
N HIS A 258 1.38 -2.09 -5.82
CA HIS A 258 1.53 -1.71 -4.42
C HIS A 258 1.58 -2.91 -3.46
N ARG A 259 0.80 -3.97 -3.74
CA ARG A 259 0.84 -5.21 -2.95
C ARG A 259 2.18 -5.93 -3.10
N ILE A 260 2.61 -6.19 -4.34
CA ILE A 260 3.89 -6.88 -4.58
C ILE A 260 5.08 -6.08 -4.09
N GLY A 261 4.98 -4.74 -4.15
CA GLY A 261 5.98 -3.81 -3.62
C GLY A 261 6.08 -3.79 -2.08
N ARG A 262 5.31 -4.62 -1.36
CA ARG A 262 5.55 -4.82 0.09
C ARG A 262 6.69 -5.77 0.35
N ALA A 263 6.92 -6.76 -0.52
CA ALA A 263 8.06 -7.66 -0.42
C ALA A 263 9.35 -7.04 -0.99
N GLY A 264 10.49 -7.52 -0.54
CA GLY A 264 11.80 -7.23 -1.14
C GLY A 264 12.28 -5.78 -1.01
N ARG A 265 11.83 -5.04 0.01
CA ARG A 265 12.23 -3.65 0.23
C ARG A 265 13.63 -3.52 0.81
N PHE A 266 14.25 -2.35 0.57
CA PHE A 266 15.57 -1.99 1.09
C PHE A 266 16.70 -2.94 0.69
N GLY A 267 16.62 -3.51 -0.52
CA GLY A 267 17.60 -4.46 -1.03
C GLY A 267 17.43 -5.89 -0.51
N SER A 268 16.38 -6.16 0.27
CA SER A 268 16.00 -7.52 0.64
C SER A 268 15.42 -8.27 -0.55
N LYS A 269 15.48 -9.60 -0.51
CA LYS A 269 14.82 -10.46 -1.48
C LYS A 269 13.39 -10.75 -1.05
N GLY A 270 12.51 -11.02 -2.04
CA GLY A 270 11.11 -11.30 -1.77
C GLY A 270 10.48 -12.24 -2.77
N ALA A 271 9.43 -12.94 -2.33
CA ALA A 271 8.58 -13.74 -3.19
C ALA A 271 7.12 -13.32 -3.08
N VAL A 272 6.42 -13.38 -4.21
CA VAL A 272 4.98 -13.11 -4.31
C VAL A 272 4.31 -14.34 -4.90
N PHE A 273 3.29 -14.85 -4.21
CA PHE A 273 2.46 -15.94 -4.70
C PHE A 273 1.06 -15.42 -5.02
N ASN A 274 0.65 -15.58 -6.28
CA ASN A 274 -0.66 -15.21 -6.78
C ASN A 274 -1.53 -16.45 -6.91
N PHE A 275 -2.55 -16.57 -6.09
CA PHE A 275 -3.44 -17.73 -6.13
C PHE A 275 -4.54 -17.56 -7.19
N LEU A 276 -4.69 -18.58 -8.02
CA LEU A 276 -5.65 -18.65 -9.10
C LEU A 276 -6.55 -19.86 -8.88
N MET A 277 -7.85 -19.71 -8.99
CA MET A 277 -8.82 -20.79 -8.77
C MET A 277 -9.81 -20.94 -9.92
N THR A 278 -10.05 -19.87 -10.65
CA THR A 278 -11.05 -19.83 -11.71
C THR A 278 -10.44 -19.37 -13.04
N ASP A 279 -11.12 -19.67 -14.16
CA ASP A 279 -10.73 -19.15 -15.48
C ASP A 279 -10.67 -17.61 -15.48
N ARG A 280 -11.52 -16.98 -14.68
CA ARG A 280 -11.49 -15.54 -14.49
C ARG A 280 -10.17 -15.06 -13.83
N ASP A 281 -9.68 -15.77 -12.80
CA ASP A 281 -8.41 -15.44 -12.17
C ASP A 281 -7.26 -15.57 -13.17
N ASN A 282 -7.30 -16.60 -14.02
CA ASN A 282 -6.34 -16.79 -15.10
C ASN A 282 -6.35 -15.61 -16.07
N MET A 283 -7.53 -15.18 -16.56
CA MET A 283 -7.67 -14.03 -17.45
C MET A 283 -7.17 -12.73 -16.79
N ILE A 284 -7.45 -12.54 -15.51
CA ILE A 284 -6.96 -11.36 -14.76
C ILE A 284 -5.45 -11.40 -14.67
N MET A 285 -4.84 -12.56 -14.37
CA MET A 285 -3.39 -12.71 -14.28
C MET A 285 -2.72 -12.46 -15.64
N GLU A 286 -3.27 -12.98 -16.73
CA GLU A 286 -2.78 -12.71 -18.09
C GLU A 286 -2.81 -11.21 -18.44
N LYS A 287 -3.88 -10.50 -18.06
CA LYS A 287 -3.94 -9.03 -18.24
C LYS A 287 -2.87 -8.31 -17.44
N ILE A 288 -2.59 -8.76 -16.22
CA ILE A 288 -1.52 -8.22 -15.36
C ILE A 288 -0.17 -8.47 -16.02
N GLU A 289 0.12 -9.69 -16.44
CA GLU A 289 1.37 -10.05 -17.14
C GLU A 289 1.58 -9.19 -18.40
N LYS A 290 0.53 -9.03 -19.21
CA LYS A 290 0.57 -8.20 -20.42
C LYS A 290 0.79 -6.72 -20.11
N TYR A 291 0.14 -6.20 -19.07
CA TYR A 291 0.26 -4.78 -18.70
C TYR A 291 1.68 -4.41 -18.24
N PHE A 292 2.31 -5.27 -17.43
CA PHE A 292 3.67 -5.05 -16.94
C PHE A 292 4.76 -5.58 -17.86
N GLY A 293 4.42 -6.21 -18.98
CA GLY A 293 5.40 -6.79 -19.92
C GLY A 293 6.25 -7.90 -19.30
N THR A 294 5.73 -8.60 -18.29
CA THR A 294 6.45 -9.64 -17.54
C THR A 294 5.65 -10.93 -17.50
N ARG A 295 6.34 -12.05 -17.49
CA ARG A 295 5.72 -13.38 -17.32
C ARG A 295 5.91 -13.83 -15.88
N VAL A 296 4.82 -14.13 -15.21
CA VAL A 296 4.81 -14.68 -13.86
C VAL A 296 5.00 -16.20 -13.94
N LYS A 297 6.01 -16.71 -13.23
CA LYS A 297 6.34 -18.14 -13.26
C LYS A 297 5.25 -18.95 -12.56
N GLU A 298 4.89 -20.09 -13.13
CA GLU A 298 3.95 -21.02 -12.51
C GLU A 298 4.66 -21.95 -11.52
N VAL A 299 4.06 -22.15 -10.34
CA VAL A 299 4.39 -23.27 -9.46
C VAL A 299 3.63 -24.49 -9.98
N PRO A 300 4.32 -25.55 -10.41
CA PRO A 300 3.71 -26.66 -11.12
C PRO A 300 2.58 -27.34 -10.35
N SER A 301 2.73 -27.45 -9.02
CA SER A 301 1.72 -28.10 -8.18
C SER A 301 1.50 -27.37 -6.85
N TRP A 302 0.27 -27.02 -6.55
CA TRP A 302 -0.13 -26.33 -5.31
C TRP A 302 0.14 -27.14 -4.04
N ASN A 303 0.24 -28.46 -4.14
CA ASN A 303 0.45 -29.37 -3.01
C ASN A 303 1.86 -30.00 -2.96
N SER A 304 2.80 -29.50 -3.76
CA SER A 304 4.19 -30.00 -3.81
C SER A 304 5.13 -29.12 -2.99
N ASP A 305 5.68 -29.67 -1.91
CA ASP A 305 6.74 -29.00 -1.13
C ASP A 305 7.94 -28.61 -1.97
N GLU A 306 8.35 -29.52 -2.86
CA GLU A 306 9.55 -29.32 -3.66
C GLU A 306 9.38 -28.15 -4.62
N ASP A 307 8.20 -28.01 -5.26
CA ASP A 307 7.92 -26.91 -6.19
C ASP A 307 7.98 -25.55 -5.48
N PHE A 308 7.43 -25.46 -4.26
CA PHE A 308 7.54 -24.24 -3.45
C PHE A 308 8.96 -23.99 -2.94
N LYS A 309 9.70 -25.02 -2.53
CA LYS A 309 11.12 -24.88 -2.18
C LYS A 309 11.95 -24.37 -3.35
N VAL A 310 11.71 -24.88 -4.56
CA VAL A 310 12.37 -24.37 -5.77
C VAL A 310 12.03 -22.89 -5.99
N ALA A 311 10.76 -22.50 -5.88
CA ALA A 311 10.34 -21.11 -6.02
C ALA A 311 11.03 -20.20 -4.98
N LEU A 312 11.06 -20.61 -3.71
CA LEU A 312 11.71 -19.85 -2.63
C LEU A 312 13.24 -19.78 -2.78
N LYS A 313 13.89 -20.85 -3.26
CA LYS A 313 15.33 -20.84 -3.59
C LYS A 313 15.64 -19.88 -4.74
N GLU A 314 14.82 -19.88 -5.80
CA GLU A 314 14.97 -18.95 -6.93
C GLU A 314 14.75 -17.49 -6.50
N ALA A 315 13.85 -17.27 -5.55
CA ALA A 315 13.66 -15.96 -4.94
C ALA A 315 14.82 -15.57 -4.01
N GLY A 316 15.75 -16.51 -3.74
CA GLY A 316 16.88 -16.31 -2.85
C GLY A 316 16.51 -16.19 -1.38
N LEU A 317 15.37 -16.75 -1.00
CA LEU A 317 14.88 -16.77 0.37
C LEU A 317 15.30 -18.04 1.12
N LEU A 318 15.52 -19.14 0.41
CA LEU A 318 16.12 -20.36 0.94
C LEU A 318 17.55 -20.52 0.44
N ALA A 319 18.41 -21.16 1.22
CA ALA A 319 19.76 -21.55 0.79
C ALA A 319 19.69 -22.49 -0.43
N LYS A 320 20.67 -22.35 -1.32
CA LYS A 320 20.79 -23.21 -2.51
C LYS A 320 21.04 -24.66 -2.13
#